data_a678dd78d0473bcda9b7f9f75a6641d2
#
_entry.id   a678dd78d0473bcda9b7f9f75a6641d2
#
_cell.length_a   1.000
_cell.length_b   1.000
_cell.length_c   1.000
_cell.angle_alpha   90.00
_cell.angle_beta   90.00
_cell.angle_gamma   90.00
#
_symmetry.space_group_name_H-M   'P 1'
#
loop_
_entity.id
_entity.type
_entity.pdbx_description
1 polymer ?
#
loop_
_entity_poly.entity_id
_entity_poly.type
_entity_poly.pdbx_seq_one_letter_code
_entity_poly.pdbx_strand_id
1 'polypeptide(L)'
;MKNKCLILALFVILIMSLTACASKGSKNYESNTGLVAIPGTSDLYYDSQTKVVYFVFNESMGHSGYGYMSAYYAPNGLPYLYDPFKQELVEIGYTQTEQTENLQPNLL
;
A
#
# COMPACT_ATOMS: atom_id res chain seq x y z
N MET A 1 -29.36 47.92 15.80
CA MET A 1 -29.69 46.57 15.30
C MET A 1 -28.92 46.14 14.06
N LYS A 2 -28.35 47.04 13.29
CA LYS A 2 -27.56 46.66 12.10
C LYS A 2 -26.21 46.00 12.39
N ASN A 3 -25.58 46.29 13.54
CA ASN A 3 -24.27 45.77 13.90
C ASN A 3 -24.30 44.30 14.36
N LYS A 4 -25.42 43.82 14.88
CA LYS A 4 -25.56 42.42 15.32
C LYS A 4 -25.62 41.43 14.15
N CYS A 5 -26.29 41.81 13.07
CA CYS A 5 -26.33 41.02 11.84
C CYS A 5 -24.97 40.96 11.15
N LEU A 6 -24.19 42.04 11.18
CA LEU A 6 -22.87 42.12 10.58
C LEU A 6 -21.85 41.23 11.33
N ILE A 7 -21.93 41.22 12.65
CA ILE A 7 -21.07 40.35 13.51
C ILE A 7 -21.44 38.88 13.31
N LEU A 8 -22.71 38.56 13.19
CA LEU A 8 -23.16 37.18 12.95
C LEU A 8 -22.74 36.68 11.56
N ALA A 9 -22.81 37.53 10.53
CA ALA A 9 -22.36 37.21 9.20
C ALA A 9 -20.85 36.99 9.16
N LEU A 10 -20.05 37.79 9.89
CA LEU A 10 -18.60 37.62 9.98
C LEU A 10 -18.24 36.32 10.69
N PHE A 11 -19.00 35.92 11.72
CA PHE A 11 -18.76 34.67 12.44
C PHE A 11 -19.06 33.44 11.57
N VAL A 12 -20.09 33.48 10.74
CA VAL A 12 -20.44 32.41 9.80
C VAL A 12 -19.35 32.24 8.73
N ILE A 13 -18.80 33.36 8.21
CA ILE A 13 -17.70 33.33 7.23
C ILE A 13 -16.45 32.76 7.83
N LEU A 14 -16.15 33.07 9.10
CA LEU A 14 -14.97 32.55 9.81
C LEU A 14 -15.05 31.03 10.04
N ILE A 15 -16.25 30.49 10.30
CA ILE A 15 -16.45 29.05 10.53
C ILE A 15 -16.33 28.28 9.20
N MET A 16 -16.74 28.88 8.07
CA MET A 16 -16.63 28.23 6.76
C MET A 16 -15.20 28.14 6.23
N SER A 17 -14.27 28.94 6.74
CA SER A 17 -12.87 28.91 6.33
C SER A 17 -12.01 27.85 7.03
N LEU A 18 -12.53 27.17 8.05
CA LEU A 18 -11.82 26.16 8.83
C LEU A 18 -11.99 24.71 8.31
N THR A 19 -12.81 24.50 7.29
CA THR A 19 -13.04 23.16 6.74
C THR A 19 -12.15 22.81 5.55
N ALA A 20 -11.15 23.63 5.21
CA ALA A 20 -10.29 23.43 4.06
C ALA A 20 -8.89 22.89 4.40
N CYS A 21 -8.76 21.99 5.37
CA CYS A 21 -7.48 21.34 5.61
C CYS A 21 -7.66 19.95 6.21
N ALA A 22 -8.11 18.99 5.44
CA ALA A 22 -7.90 17.57 5.71
C ALA A 22 -8.04 16.73 4.45
N SER A 23 -7.48 17.12 3.35
CA SER A 23 -7.08 16.15 2.36
C SER A 23 -5.58 15.91 2.55
N LYS A 24 -5.23 15.04 3.48
CA LYS A 24 -4.03 14.24 3.28
C LYS A 24 -4.29 13.53 1.97
N GLY A 25 -3.72 14.08 0.90
CA GLY A 25 -3.75 13.46 -0.39
C GLY A 25 -3.14 12.07 -0.21
N SER A 26 -4.00 11.08 -0.11
CA SER A 26 -3.65 9.74 -0.52
C SER A 26 -3.20 9.95 -1.96
N LYS A 27 -1.90 9.94 -2.17
CA LYS A 27 -1.33 9.88 -3.51
C LYS A 27 -1.72 8.51 -4.03
N ASN A 28 -2.92 8.44 -4.60
CA ASN A 28 -3.27 7.35 -5.47
C ASN A 28 -2.34 7.49 -6.66
N TYR A 29 -1.18 6.87 -6.57
CA TYR A 29 -0.42 6.53 -7.74
C TYR A 29 -1.21 5.43 -8.45
N GLU A 30 -2.23 5.82 -9.17
CA GLU A 30 -2.68 5.04 -10.30
C GLU A 30 -1.57 5.14 -11.36
N SER A 31 -0.46 4.50 -11.05
CA SER A 31 0.51 4.24 -12.09
C SER A 31 -0.08 3.13 -12.94
N ASN A 32 0.06 3.22 -14.26
CA ASN A 32 -0.26 2.15 -15.23
C ASN A 32 0.53 0.84 -14.97
N THR A 33 1.09 0.67 -13.79
CA THR A 33 1.93 -0.46 -13.39
C THR A 33 1.15 -1.62 -12.78
N GLY A 34 -0.16 -1.48 -12.56
CA GLY A 34 -0.96 -2.52 -11.90
C GLY A 34 -0.73 -2.64 -10.40
N LEU A 35 0.10 -1.76 -9.81
CA LEU A 35 0.35 -1.72 -8.37
C LEU A 35 -0.75 -0.96 -7.63
N VAL A 36 -1.27 -1.56 -6.57
CA VAL A 36 -2.32 -1.00 -5.72
C VAL A 36 -1.78 -0.86 -4.30
N ALA A 37 -1.99 0.31 -3.69
CA ALA A 37 -1.57 0.55 -2.32
C ALA A 37 -2.37 -0.33 -1.34
N ILE A 38 -1.67 -0.91 -0.36
CA ILE A 38 -2.31 -1.68 0.71
C ILE A 38 -2.84 -0.72 1.77
N PRO A 39 -4.15 -0.73 2.06
CA PRO A 39 -4.73 0.13 3.07
C PRO A 39 -4.07 -0.02 4.44
N GLY A 40 -3.85 1.09 5.14
CA GLY A 40 -3.23 1.09 6.47
C GLY A 40 -1.72 0.97 6.47
N THR A 41 -1.07 0.89 5.31
CA THR A 41 0.38 0.94 5.15
C THR A 41 0.81 2.15 4.34
N SER A 42 2.03 2.64 4.54
CA SER A 42 2.57 3.78 3.77
C SER A 42 3.36 3.34 2.55
N ASP A 43 4.00 2.18 2.60
CA ASP A 43 5.06 1.78 1.67
C ASP A 43 4.83 0.42 1.04
N LEU A 44 3.71 -0.25 1.37
CA LEU A 44 3.37 -1.55 0.80
C LEU A 44 2.33 -1.42 -0.32
N TYR A 45 2.61 -2.09 -1.41
CA TYR A 45 1.76 -2.19 -2.59
C TYR A 45 1.65 -3.64 -3.01
N TYR A 46 0.58 -4.00 -3.69
CA TYR A 46 0.47 -5.32 -4.30
C TYR A 46 0.16 -5.19 -5.80
N ASP A 47 0.63 -6.15 -6.55
CA ASP A 47 0.28 -6.29 -7.95
C ASP A 47 -1.15 -6.82 -8.08
N SER A 48 -1.99 -6.13 -8.82
CA SER A 48 -3.41 -6.48 -8.96
C SER A 48 -3.66 -7.83 -9.61
N GLN A 49 -2.70 -8.33 -10.41
CA GLN A 49 -2.80 -9.60 -11.12
C GLN A 49 -2.21 -10.75 -10.29
N THR A 50 -0.97 -10.62 -9.87
CA THR A 50 -0.23 -11.68 -9.17
C THR A 50 -0.49 -11.72 -7.67
N LYS A 51 -1.01 -10.63 -7.10
CA LYS A 51 -1.20 -10.41 -5.65
C LYS A 51 0.10 -10.34 -4.86
N VAL A 52 1.27 -10.40 -5.50
CA VAL A 52 2.56 -10.27 -4.85
C VAL A 52 2.70 -8.89 -4.22
N VAL A 53 3.18 -8.86 -2.98
CA VAL A 53 3.39 -7.63 -2.22
C VAL A 53 4.80 -7.11 -2.43
N TYR A 54 4.89 -5.81 -2.61
CA TYR A 54 6.13 -5.08 -2.79
C TYR A 54 6.25 -3.98 -1.75
N PHE A 55 7.45 -3.81 -1.26
CA PHE A 55 7.86 -2.61 -0.53
C PHE A 55 8.35 -1.58 -1.55
N VAL A 56 7.78 -0.39 -1.50
CA VAL A 56 8.14 0.71 -2.40
C VAL A 56 8.63 1.87 -1.58
N PHE A 57 9.89 2.21 -1.74
CA PHE A 57 10.48 3.37 -1.13
C PHE A 57 10.65 4.48 -2.15
N ASN A 58 10.18 5.66 -1.81
CA ASN A 58 10.29 6.83 -2.66
C ASN A 58 10.57 8.06 -1.80
N GLU A 59 11.70 8.69 -2.02
CA GLU A 59 12.08 9.91 -1.37
C GLU A 59 12.41 10.98 -2.41
N SER A 60 11.86 12.16 -2.22
CA SER A 60 12.13 13.32 -3.07
C SER A 60 12.75 14.43 -2.23
N MET A 61 13.95 14.84 -2.57
CA MET A 61 14.64 15.98 -2.01
C MET A 61 14.76 17.08 -3.06
N GLY A 62 13.92 18.11 -2.96
CA GLY A 62 13.97 19.25 -3.87
C GLY A 62 13.75 18.88 -5.34
N HIS A 63 14.78 18.99 -6.17
CA HIS A 63 14.72 18.73 -7.61
C HIS A 63 15.15 17.31 -8.00
N SER A 64 15.62 16.51 -7.05
CA SER A 64 16.04 15.13 -7.25
C SER A 64 15.19 14.20 -6.41
N GLY A 65 14.82 13.06 -6.99
CA GLY A 65 14.14 11.99 -6.29
C GLY A 65 14.86 10.68 -6.55
N TYR A 66 14.82 9.77 -5.59
CA TYR A 66 15.23 8.40 -5.77
C TYR A 66 14.23 7.46 -5.13
N GLY A 67 14.16 6.26 -5.65
CA GLY A 67 13.27 5.25 -5.13
C GLY A 67 13.75 3.86 -5.50
N TYR A 68 13.28 2.88 -4.76
CA TYR A 68 13.46 1.48 -5.09
C TYR A 68 12.22 0.68 -4.74
N MET A 69 12.11 -0.47 -5.36
CA MET A 69 11.03 -1.42 -5.12
C MET A 69 11.65 -2.81 -4.92
N SER A 70 11.14 -3.51 -3.94
CA SER A 70 11.55 -4.88 -3.64
C SER A 70 10.33 -5.71 -3.27
N ALA A 71 10.34 -7.00 -3.60
CA ALA A 71 9.33 -7.91 -3.07
C ALA A 71 9.39 -7.94 -1.55
N TYR A 72 8.24 -7.95 -0.90
CA TYR A 72 8.13 -8.04 0.54
C TYR A 72 8.04 -9.50 0.96
N TYR A 73 9.09 -9.99 1.60
CA TYR A 73 9.26 -11.41 1.90
C TYR A 73 8.72 -11.77 3.29
N ALA A 74 8.08 -12.92 3.36
CA ALA A 74 7.74 -13.58 4.59
C ALA A 74 8.96 -14.26 5.23
N PRO A 75 8.90 -14.66 6.51
CA PRO A 75 10.00 -15.36 7.20
C PRO A 75 10.43 -16.66 6.53
N ASN A 76 9.55 -17.28 5.75
CA ASN A 76 9.85 -18.49 4.98
C ASN A 76 10.66 -18.23 3.69
N GLY A 77 11.00 -16.98 3.39
CA GLY A 77 11.77 -16.59 2.20
C GLY A 77 10.95 -16.44 0.91
N LEU A 78 9.64 -16.62 0.96
CA LEU A 78 8.73 -16.38 -0.15
C LEU A 78 8.09 -15.00 -0.05
N PRO A 79 7.73 -14.35 -1.17
CA PRO A 79 7.02 -13.09 -1.11
C PRO A 79 5.65 -13.27 -0.47
N TYR A 80 5.19 -12.24 0.27
CA TYR A 80 3.79 -12.18 0.70
C TYR A 80 2.86 -11.99 -0.49
N LEU A 81 1.70 -12.60 -0.40
CA LEU A 81 0.55 -12.26 -1.22
C LEU A 81 -0.42 -11.38 -0.41
N TYR A 82 -1.20 -10.59 -1.10
CA TYR A 82 -2.26 -9.80 -0.48
C TYR A 82 -3.65 -10.31 -0.89
N ASP A 83 -4.48 -10.60 0.11
CA ASP A 83 -5.88 -10.91 -0.12
C ASP A 83 -6.71 -9.63 0.00
N PRO A 84 -7.20 -9.05 -1.11
CA PRO A 84 -7.96 -7.79 -1.06
C PRO A 84 -9.35 -7.95 -0.45
N PHE A 85 -9.91 -9.17 -0.38
CA PHE A 85 -11.21 -9.42 0.22
C PHE A 85 -11.13 -9.48 1.74
N LYS A 86 -10.09 -10.12 2.26
CA LYS A 86 -9.83 -10.20 3.69
C LYS A 86 -8.99 -9.04 4.22
N GLN A 87 -8.35 -8.29 3.32
CA GLN A 87 -7.43 -7.19 3.62
C GLN A 87 -6.26 -7.63 4.51
N GLU A 88 -5.69 -8.80 4.22
CA GLU A 88 -4.60 -9.37 4.98
C GLU A 88 -3.44 -9.83 4.09
N LEU A 89 -2.24 -9.87 4.68
CA LEU A 89 -1.07 -10.47 4.08
C LEU A 89 -1.12 -11.99 4.27
N VAL A 90 -0.88 -12.73 3.20
CA VAL A 90 -0.94 -14.19 3.18
C VAL A 90 0.45 -14.73 2.88
N GLU A 91 0.94 -15.63 3.72
CA GLU A 91 2.16 -16.38 3.44
C GLU A 91 1.87 -17.52 2.47
N ILE A 92 2.74 -17.64 1.46
CA ILE A 92 2.70 -18.78 0.55
C ILE A 92 3.22 -19.99 1.32
N GLY A 93 2.34 -20.94 1.63
CA GLY A 93 2.77 -22.23 2.19
C GLY A 93 3.56 -23.00 1.16
N TYR A 94 4.70 -23.60 1.56
CA TYR A 94 5.26 -24.69 0.80
C TYR A 94 4.25 -25.85 0.89
N THR A 95 3.47 -26.05 -0.14
CA THR A 95 2.98 -27.39 -0.36
C THR A 95 4.23 -28.19 -0.71
N GLN A 96 4.84 -28.85 0.28
CA GLN A 96 5.70 -29.95 -0.01
C GLN A 96 4.84 -30.96 -0.75
N THR A 97 4.79 -30.81 -2.05
CA THR A 97 4.56 -31.98 -2.89
C THR A 97 5.73 -32.88 -2.50
N GLU A 98 5.45 -33.88 -1.67
CA GLU A 98 6.34 -35.00 -1.52
C GLU A 98 6.70 -35.46 -2.91
N GLN A 99 7.74 -34.88 -3.47
CA GLN A 99 8.55 -35.62 -4.39
C GLN A 99 9.20 -36.69 -3.55
N THR A 100 8.44 -37.73 -3.29
CA THR A 100 8.99 -39.04 -3.09
C THR A 100 9.63 -39.36 -4.44
N GLU A 101 10.69 -38.68 -4.73
CA GLU A 101 11.61 -39.10 -5.73
C GLU A 101 12.19 -40.40 -5.20
N ASN A 102 11.66 -41.49 -5.73
CA ASN A 102 12.31 -42.76 -5.73
C ASN A 102 13.66 -42.62 -6.44
N LEU A 103 14.59 -41.93 -5.80
CA LEU A 103 16.00 -42.14 -6.03
C LEU A 103 16.33 -43.49 -5.41
N GLN A 104 15.92 -44.54 -6.08
CA GLN A 104 16.57 -45.82 -5.91
C GLN A 104 17.92 -45.69 -6.64
N PRO A 105 19.03 -45.62 -5.92
CA PRO A 105 20.30 -45.83 -6.55
C PRO A 105 20.32 -47.28 -7.00
N ASN A 106 20.18 -47.52 -8.28
CA ASN A 106 20.57 -48.77 -8.86
C ASN A 106 22.09 -48.86 -8.77
N LEU A 107 22.54 -49.26 -7.59
CA LEU A 107 23.90 -49.72 -7.43
C LEU A 107 23.91 -51.19 -7.88
N LEU A 108 24.31 -51.35 -9.09
CA LEU A 108 25.03 -52.53 -9.50
C LEU A 108 26.49 -52.28 -9.30
#